data_f63eeaa2cf16252babd643824acd2fd0
#
_entry.id   f63eeaa2cf16252babd643824acd2fd0
#
_cell.length_a   1.000
_cell.length_b   1.000
_cell.length_c   1.000
_cell.angle_alpha   90.00
_cell.angle_beta   90.00
_cell.angle_gamma   90.00
#
_symmetry.space_group_name_H-M   'P 1'
#
loop_
_entity.id
_entity.type
_entity.pdbx_description
1 polymer ?
#
loop_
_entity_poly.entity_id
_entity_poly.type
_entity_poly.pdbx_seq_one_letter_code
_entity_poly.pdbx_strand_id
1 'polypeptide(L)'
;MILVKIQHLSTSNILIKSASKLAIQLGKTFGVLNFVDSDDLVASMENELAELLPDTQITVRNAKTNTLSSVCEELETSFLFVQLSDNRSIRGQLNDCRYLRIPYLFYKDSFGELDLKKVILPIGFLEEELEKAQFAAAFGRFCGSEINMLLANDFGSKAGANAEKMKSLFDKFEFKYTLVKAAKDSFKVEAESIQMAENEHAGMIIVSASRDYGLDDILFGPKEYHVVKKSLVPVLLVNPRGDLYALCD
;
A
#
# COMPACT_ATOMS: atom_id res chain seq x y z
N MET A 1 -5.88 -13.64 2.36
CA MET A 1 -7.06 -12.88 1.85
C MET A 1 -6.70 -11.44 1.51
N ILE A 2 -7.53 -10.71 0.76
CA ILE A 2 -7.50 -9.24 0.62
C ILE A 2 -8.46 -8.68 1.67
N LEU A 3 -7.98 -7.82 2.57
CA LEU A 3 -8.78 -7.25 3.64
C LEU A 3 -8.93 -5.73 3.45
N VAL A 4 -10.12 -5.20 3.72
CA VAL A 4 -10.40 -3.75 3.71
C VAL A 4 -10.71 -3.28 5.11
N LYS A 5 -9.83 -2.48 5.69
CA LYS A 5 -10.11 -1.78 6.95
C LYS A 5 -10.91 -0.52 6.65
N ILE A 6 -12.18 -0.51 7.02
CA ILE A 6 -13.06 0.65 6.89
C ILE A 6 -13.13 1.44 8.19
N GLN A 7 -13.46 2.73 8.08
CA GLN A 7 -13.77 3.62 9.21
C GLN A 7 -15.22 4.04 9.17
N HIS A 8 -15.70 4.40 7.99
CA HIS A 8 -17.08 4.83 7.74
C HIS A 8 -17.62 4.09 6.52
N LEU A 9 -18.66 3.30 6.75
CA LEU A 9 -19.28 2.51 5.70
C LEU A 9 -19.87 3.38 4.58
N SER A 10 -20.49 4.51 4.95
CA SER A 10 -21.15 5.43 4.01
C SER A 10 -20.23 5.98 2.90
N THR A 11 -18.91 6.05 3.14
CA THR A 11 -17.91 6.56 2.19
C THR A 11 -17.01 5.46 1.62
N SER A 12 -17.19 4.20 2.02
CA SER A 12 -16.29 3.09 1.66
C SER A 12 -16.66 2.33 0.39
N ASN A 13 -17.79 2.61 -0.26
CA ASN A 13 -18.32 1.83 -1.39
C ASN A 13 -17.32 1.68 -2.54
N ILE A 14 -16.64 2.76 -2.96
CA ILE A 14 -15.66 2.73 -4.06
C ILE A 14 -14.43 1.92 -3.65
N LEU A 15 -13.98 2.08 -2.42
CA LEU A 15 -12.87 1.35 -1.84
C LEU A 15 -13.16 -0.16 -1.81
N ILE A 16 -14.33 -0.56 -1.28
CA ILE A 16 -14.77 -1.96 -1.18
C ILE A 16 -14.84 -2.58 -2.58
N LYS A 17 -15.46 -1.89 -3.54
CA LYS A 17 -15.54 -2.33 -4.93
C LYS A 17 -14.16 -2.50 -5.57
N SER A 18 -13.25 -1.56 -5.34
CA SER A 18 -11.87 -1.62 -5.86
C SER A 18 -11.11 -2.82 -5.28
N ALA A 19 -11.23 -3.06 -3.98
CA ALA A 19 -10.56 -4.14 -3.29
C ALA A 19 -11.14 -5.52 -3.67
N SER A 20 -12.46 -5.64 -3.80
CA SER A 20 -13.13 -6.87 -4.27
C SER A 20 -12.68 -7.21 -5.70
N LYS A 21 -12.62 -6.22 -6.60
CA LYS A 21 -12.11 -6.40 -7.96
C LYS A 21 -10.66 -6.88 -7.97
N LEU A 22 -9.78 -6.29 -7.13
CA LEU A 22 -8.40 -6.73 -7.01
C LEU A 22 -8.32 -8.16 -6.45
N ALA A 23 -9.15 -8.52 -5.48
CA ALA A 23 -9.20 -9.87 -4.93
C ALA A 23 -9.51 -10.91 -6.01
N ILE A 24 -10.48 -10.64 -6.88
CA ILE A 24 -10.83 -11.49 -8.03
C ILE A 24 -9.62 -11.63 -8.98
N GLN A 25 -8.96 -10.52 -9.33
CA GLN A 25 -7.81 -10.54 -10.24
C GLN A 25 -6.62 -11.35 -9.65
N LEU A 26 -6.42 -11.28 -8.35
CA LEU A 26 -5.34 -12.00 -7.66
C LEU A 26 -5.74 -13.44 -7.24
N GLY A 27 -6.97 -13.88 -7.50
CA GLY A 27 -7.48 -15.19 -7.08
C GLY A 27 -7.50 -15.34 -5.55
N LYS A 28 -7.81 -14.27 -4.82
CA LYS A 28 -7.83 -14.23 -3.34
C LYS A 28 -9.24 -14.05 -2.82
N THR A 29 -9.48 -14.54 -1.61
CA THR A 29 -10.70 -14.21 -0.85
C THR A 29 -10.69 -12.74 -0.45
N PHE A 30 -11.89 -12.19 -0.22
CA PHE A 30 -12.11 -10.80 0.13
C PHE A 30 -12.84 -10.70 1.48
N GLY A 31 -12.49 -9.70 2.27
CA GLY A 31 -13.16 -9.42 3.54
C GLY A 31 -13.11 -7.95 3.91
N VAL A 32 -14.02 -7.55 4.82
CA VAL A 32 -14.11 -6.21 5.37
C VAL A 32 -13.87 -6.25 6.88
N LEU A 33 -13.03 -5.37 7.38
CA LEU A 33 -12.69 -5.19 8.79
C LEU A 33 -13.15 -3.83 9.27
N ASN A 34 -13.86 -3.83 10.40
CA ASN A 34 -14.18 -2.61 11.15
C ASN A 34 -13.74 -2.76 12.61
N PHE A 35 -13.31 -1.66 13.22
CA PHE A 35 -13.01 -1.59 14.64
C PHE A 35 -14.04 -0.73 15.36
N VAL A 36 -14.51 -1.23 16.52
CA VAL A 36 -15.45 -0.55 17.42
C VAL A 36 -14.81 -0.35 18.79
N ASP A 37 -15.36 0.56 19.60
CA ASP A 37 -14.75 0.96 20.89
C ASP A 37 -15.16 0.08 22.07
N SER A 38 -16.15 -0.83 21.90
CA SER A 38 -16.60 -1.75 22.95
C SER A 38 -17.15 -3.05 22.37
N ASP A 39 -17.12 -4.13 23.17
CA ASP A 39 -17.61 -5.44 22.77
C ASP A 39 -19.14 -5.45 22.50
N ASP A 40 -19.89 -4.61 23.19
CA ASP A 40 -21.35 -4.49 23.00
C ASP A 40 -21.74 -4.02 21.59
N LEU A 41 -20.81 -3.32 20.91
CA LEU A 41 -21.04 -2.82 19.55
C LEU A 41 -20.63 -3.81 18.46
N VAL A 42 -19.89 -4.87 18.79
CA VAL A 42 -19.38 -5.83 17.79
C VAL A 42 -20.52 -6.49 17.03
N ALA A 43 -21.44 -7.14 17.74
CA ALA A 43 -22.53 -7.87 17.11
C ALA A 43 -23.50 -6.95 16.32
N SER A 44 -23.75 -5.75 16.83
CA SER A 44 -24.59 -4.77 16.12
C SER A 44 -23.97 -4.32 14.80
N MET A 45 -22.66 -4.02 14.81
CA MET A 45 -21.95 -3.59 13.62
C MET A 45 -21.76 -4.74 12.62
N GLU A 46 -21.53 -5.98 13.08
CA GLU A 46 -21.47 -7.15 12.20
C GLU A 46 -22.77 -7.37 11.45
N ASN A 47 -23.91 -7.27 12.14
CA ASN A 47 -25.22 -7.41 11.51
C ASN A 47 -25.47 -6.29 10.48
N GLU A 48 -25.19 -5.03 10.83
CA GLU A 48 -25.32 -3.89 9.90
C GLU A 48 -24.49 -4.08 8.63
N LEU A 49 -23.22 -4.47 8.79
CA LEU A 49 -22.32 -4.71 7.67
C LEU A 49 -22.75 -5.92 6.83
N ALA A 50 -23.23 -6.99 7.46
CA ALA A 50 -23.69 -8.19 6.76
C ALA A 50 -24.94 -7.93 5.91
N GLU A 51 -25.87 -7.09 6.39
CA GLU A 51 -27.05 -6.68 5.61
C GLU A 51 -26.67 -5.84 4.38
N LEU A 52 -25.66 -4.98 4.50
CA LEU A 52 -25.23 -4.07 3.44
C LEU A 52 -24.24 -4.70 2.45
N LEU A 53 -23.50 -5.71 2.88
CA LEU A 53 -22.46 -6.40 2.10
C LEU A 53 -22.71 -7.92 2.10
N PRO A 54 -23.83 -8.39 1.51
CA PRO A 54 -24.10 -9.80 1.43
C PRO A 54 -22.98 -10.54 0.69
N ASP A 55 -22.71 -11.78 1.09
CA ASP A 55 -21.66 -12.63 0.54
C ASP A 55 -20.22 -12.15 0.76
N THR A 56 -20.02 -11.16 1.65
CA THR A 56 -18.70 -10.65 2.05
C THR A 56 -18.35 -11.18 3.44
N GLN A 57 -17.10 -11.60 3.63
CA GLN A 57 -16.60 -11.94 4.96
C GLN A 57 -16.47 -10.65 5.79
N ILE A 58 -17.31 -10.52 6.81
CA ILE A 58 -17.30 -9.39 7.74
C ILE A 58 -16.54 -9.78 9.01
N THR A 59 -15.73 -8.86 9.51
CA THR A 59 -14.98 -8.99 10.76
C THR A 59 -15.07 -7.68 11.50
N VAL A 60 -15.65 -7.69 12.70
CA VAL A 60 -15.67 -6.55 13.61
C VAL A 60 -14.88 -6.90 14.86
N ARG A 61 -14.04 -6.01 15.34
CA ARG A 61 -13.20 -6.21 16.52
C ARG A 61 -13.24 -4.99 17.43
N ASN A 62 -13.12 -5.24 18.72
CA ASN A 62 -12.94 -4.17 19.70
C ASN A 62 -11.51 -3.61 19.58
N ALA A 63 -11.38 -2.31 19.35
CA ALA A 63 -10.10 -1.61 19.16
C ALA A 63 -9.22 -1.59 20.44
N LYS A 64 -9.81 -1.82 21.63
CA LYS A 64 -9.07 -1.83 22.89
C LYS A 64 -8.37 -3.16 23.18
N THR A 65 -8.90 -4.25 22.62
CA THR A 65 -8.42 -5.61 22.89
C THR A 65 -7.71 -6.25 21.70
N ASN A 66 -7.86 -5.67 20.52
CA ASN A 66 -7.28 -6.20 19.29
C ASN A 66 -6.43 -5.15 18.59
N THR A 67 -5.31 -5.59 18.02
CA THR A 67 -4.47 -4.77 17.14
C THR A 67 -4.73 -5.11 15.69
N LEU A 68 -4.44 -4.18 14.78
CA LEU A 68 -4.54 -4.44 13.34
C LEU A 68 -3.64 -5.61 12.91
N SER A 69 -2.43 -5.70 13.47
CA SER A 69 -1.49 -6.79 13.17
C SER A 69 -2.04 -8.15 13.57
N SER A 70 -2.57 -8.28 14.80
CA SER A 70 -3.11 -9.55 15.28
C SER A 70 -4.31 -10.03 14.45
N VAL A 71 -5.17 -9.11 14.02
CA VAL A 71 -6.33 -9.46 13.16
C VAL A 71 -5.88 -9.85 11.76
N CYS A 72 -4.89 -9.14 11.19
CA CYS A 72 -4.35 -9.50 9.88
C CYS A 72 -3.67 -10.87 9.89
N GLU A 73 -3.00 -11.25 10.98
CA GLU A 73 -2.41 -12.57 11.17
C GLU A 73 -3.48 -13.66 11.33
N GLU A 74 -4.48 -13.45 12.18
CA GLU A 74 -5.62 -14.35 12.39
C GLU A 74 -6.35 -14.66 11.07
N LEU A 75 -6.56 -13.65 10.24
CA LEU A 75 -7.29 -13.75 8.98
C LEU A 75 -6.40 -14.15 7.78
N GLU A 76 -5.12 -14.47 7.99
CA GLU A 76 -4.16 -14.79 6.92
C GLU A 76 -4.19 -13.75 5.80
N THR A 77 -4.23 -12.47 6.20
CA THR A 77 -4.28 -11.36 5.27
C THR A 77 -2.99 -11.27 4.47
N SER A 78 -3.09 -11.16 3.14
CA SER A 78 -1.93 -11.00 2.26
C SER A 78 -1.80 -9.60 1.68
N PHE A 79 -2.86 -8.80 1.75
CA PHE A 79 -2.91 -7.41 1.28
C PHE A 79 -4.00 -6.65 2.04
N LEU A 80 -3.69 -5.45 2.51
CA LEU A 80 -4.63 -4.64 3.28
C LEU A 80 -4.94 -3.33 2.55
N PHE A 81 -6.22 -3.01 2.38
CA PHE A 81 -6.68 -1.67 2.07
C PHE A 81 -7.01 -0.92 3.35
N VAL A 82 -6.59 0.34 3.45
CA VAL A 82 -6.84 1.20 4.61
C VAL A 82 -7.57 2.45 4.15
N GLN A 83 -8.83 2.58 4.56
CA GLN A 83 -9.60 3.79 4.32
C GLN A 83 -8.97 4.97 5.06
N LEU A 84 -8.75 6.07 4.35
CA LEU A 84 -8.37 7.36 4.91
C LEU A 84 -9.58 8.29 4.87
N SER A 85 -10.18 8.52 6.03
CA SER A 85 -11.20 9.55 6.20
C SER A 85 -10.56 10.82 6.77
N ASP A 86 -11.22 11.96 6.54
CA ASP A 86 -10.75 13.27 7.04
C ASP A 86 -10.71 13.36 8.58
N ASN A 87 -11.38 12.43 9.28
CA ASN A 87 -11.52 12.44 10.73
C ASN A 87 -10.37 11.75 11.47
N ARG A 88 -9.50 10.99 10.80
CA ARG A 88 -8.38 10.28 11.45
C ARG A 88 -7.04 10.75 10.90
N SER A 89 -6.12 11.02 11.82
CA SER A 89 -4.75 11.42 11.45
C SER A 89 -4.05 10.34 10.63
N ILE A 90 -3.51 10.71 9.45
CA ILE A 90 -2.68 9.83 8.61
C ILE A 90 -1.52 9.22 9.45
N ARG A 91 -0.93 9.98 10.38
CA ARG A 91 0.13 9.47 11.28
C ARG A 91 -0.38 8.32 12.15
N GLY A 92 -1.60 8.42 12.69
CA GLY A 92 -2.19 7.34 13.46
C GLY A 92 -2.37 6.07 12.63
N GLN A 93 -2.85 6.20 11.40
CA GLN A 93 -3.01 5.06 10.47
C GLN A 93 -1.65 4.44 10.08
N LEU A 94 -0.62 5.27 9.85
CA LEU A 94 0.74 4.79 9.60
C LEU A 94 1.29 4.00 10.79
N ASN A 95 1.07 4.50 12.01
CA ASN A 95 1.49 3.79 13.23
C ASN A 95 0.78 2.45 13.40
N ASP A 96 -0.53 2.38 13.11
CA ASP A 96 -1.29 1.12 13.16
C ASP A 96 -0.73 0.08 12.18
N CYS A 97 -0.25 0.53 11.01
CA CYS A 97 0.26 -0.33 9.94
C CYS A 97 1.77 -0.62 10.01
N ARG A 98 2.52 0.10 10.86
CA ARG A 98 3.98 0.06 10.90
C ARG A 98 4.58 -1.33 11.07
N TYR A 99 3.93 -2.19 11.83
CA TYR A 99 4.42 -3.54 12.17
C TYR A 99 3.80 -4.64 11.29
N LEU A 100 2.99 -4.26 10.29
CA LEU A 100 2.42 -5.24 9.37
C LEU A 100 3.53 -5.86 8.52
N ARG A 101 3.45 -7.17 8.32
CA ARG A 101 4.34 -7.94 7.44
C ARG A 101 3.82 -8.05 6.00
N ILE A 102 2.68 -7.42 5.74
CA ILE A 102 1.98 -7.42 4.46
C ILE A 102 1.97 -6.01 3.87
N PRO A 103 1.86 -5.85 2.55
CA PRO A 103 1.66 -4.55 1.93
C PRO A 103 0.31 -3.98 2.29
N TYR A 104 0.23 -2.66 2.41
CA TYR A 104 -1.00 -1.96 2.72
C TYR A 104 -1.17 -0.72 1.86
N LEU A 105 -2.38 -0.54 1.32
CA LEU A 105 -2.75 0.51 0.40
C LEU A 105 -3.60 1.55 1.11
N PHE A 106 -3.10 2.77 1.21
CA PHE A 106 -3.88 3.90 1.69
C PHE A 106 -4.81 4.44 0.59
N TYR A 107 -6.08 4.55 0.93
CA TYR A 107 -7.12 4.94 0.00
C TYR A 107 -7.99 6.05 0.60
N LYS A 108 -7.97 7.26 0.01
CA LYS A 108 -8.80 8.38 0.45
C LYS A 108 -10.23 8.23 -0.08
N ASP A 109 -11.22 8.68 0.68
CA ASP A 109 -12.62 8.68 0.26
C ASP A 109 -12.87 9.49 -1.03
N SER A 110 -11.99 10.45 -1.32
CA SER A 110 -12.04 11.25 -2.54
C SER A 110 -11.50 10.56 -3.80
N PHE A 111 -10.91 9.37 -3.68
CA PHE A 111 -10.39 8.65 -4.83
C PHE A 111 -11.51 7.95 -5.63
N GLY A 112 -11.34 7.87 -6.96
CA GLY A 112 -12.17 7.06 -7.84
C GLY A 112 -11.85 5.56 -7.72
N GLU A 113 -12.43 4.72 -8.57
CA GLU A 113 -12.10 3.30 -8.63
C GLU A 113 -10.60 3.10 -8.92
N LEU A 114 -10.01 2.08 -8.29
CA LEU A 114 -8.60 1.74 -8.49
C LEU A 114 -8.36 1.26 -9.92
N ASP A 115 -7.59 2.02 -10.69
CA ASP A 115 -7.14 1.64 -12.04
C ASP A 115 -5.65 1.26 -11.98
N LEU A 116 -5.36 -0.03 -12.12
CA LEU A 116 -3.99 -0.57 -12.05
C LEU A 116 -3.32 -0.70 -13.42
N LYS A 117 -3.80 -0.02 -14.47
CA LYS A 117 -3.15 -0.06 -15.78
C LYS A 117 -1.72 0.46 -15.75
N LYS A 118 -1.47 1.49 -14.92
CA LYS A 118 -0.14 2.05 -14.70
C LYS A 118 0.13 2.19 -13.21
N VAL A 119 1.33 1.82 -12.78
CA VAL A 119 1.81 1.99 -11.41
C VAL A 119 3.15 2.70 -11.41
N ILE A 120 3.37 3.63 -10.48
CA ILE A 120 4.63 4.36 -10.34
C ILE A 120 5.49 3.70 -9.27
N LEU A 121 6.76 3.46 -9.59
CA LEU A 121 7.73 2.81 -8.73
C LEU A 121 8.98 3.73 -8.58
N PRO A 122 9.02 4.64 -7.60
CA PRO A 122 10.22 5.43 -7.33
C PRO A 122 11.34 4.54 -6.81
N ILE A 123 12.59 4.79 -7.25
CA ILE A 123 13.76 3.97 -6.94
C ILE A 123 14.86 4.86 -6.39
N GLY A 124 15.24 4.64 -5.14
CA GLY A 124 16.34 5.28 -4.44
C GLY A 124 17.52 4.34 -4.19
N PHE A 125 18.43 4.76 -3.31
CA PHE A 125 19.68 4.08 -3.05
C PHE A 125 19.59 2.96 -1.99
N LEU A 126 18.51 2.88 -1.22
CA LEU A 126 18.36 1.88 -0.16
C LEU A 126 18.08 0.50 -0.76
N GLU A 127 18.76 -0.53 -0.26
CA GLU A 127 18.65 -1.88 -0.82
C GLU A 127 17.28 -2.52 -0.52
N GLU A 128 16.68 -2.22 0.61
CA GLU A 128 15.33 -2.66 0.98
C GLU A 128 14.23 -2.19 0.01
N GLU A 129 14.51 -1.19 -0.81
CA GLU A 129 13.57 -0.75 -1.85
C GLU A 129 13.34 -1.81 -2.94
N LEU A 130 14.21 -2.81 -3.03
CA LEU A 130 14.02 -3.93 -3.95
C LEU A 130 12.77 -4.76 -3.61
N GLU A 131 12.34 -4.80 -2.35
CA GLU A 131 11.18 -5.58 -1.94
C GLU A 131 9.88 -5.12 -2.62
N LYS A 132 9.74 -3.82 -2.90
CA LYS A 132 8.57 -3.30 -3.60
C LYS A 132 8.45 -3.76 -5.07
N ALA A 133 9.57 -4.17 -5.70
CA ALA A 133 9.57 -4.69 -7.05
C ALA A 133 8.74 -5.98 -7.18
N GLN A 134 8.68 -6.80 -6.13
CA GLN A 134 7.89 -8.04 -6.12
C GLN A 134 6.38 -7.72 -6.20
N PHE A 135 5.94 -6.67 -5.55
CA PHE A 135 4.53 -6.23 -5.61
C PHE A 135 4.21 -5.59 -6.96
N ALA A 136 5.13 -4.76 -7.50
CA ALA A 136 4.98 -4.24 -8.85
C ALA A 136 4.90 -5.38 -9.89
N ALA A 137 5.72 -6.42 -9.76
CA ALA A 137 5.68 -7.61 -10.59
C ALA A 137 4.35 -8.37 -10.47
N ALA A 138 3.78 -8.47 -9.24
CA ALA A 138 2.47 -9.09 -9.06
C ALA A 138 1.37 -8.32 -9.81
N PHE A 139 1.38 -6.99 -9.78
CA PHE A 139 0.44 -6.18 -10.57
C PHE A 139 0.70 -6.32 -12.07
N GLY A 140 1.96 -6.35 -12.52
CA GLY A 140 2.30 -6.65 -13.91
C GLY A 140 1.70 -7.97 -14.37
N ARG A 141 1.84 -9.02 -13.55
CA ARG A 141 1.37 -10.37 -13.88
C ARG A 141 -0.15 -10.53 -13.85
N PHE A 142 -0.79 -10.07 -12.79
CA PHE A 142 -2.21 -10.38 -12.53
C PHE A 142 -3.17 -9.27 -12.98
N CYS A 143 -2.68 -8.03 -13.07
CA CYS A 143 -3.48 -6.89 -13.49
C CYS A 143 -3.09 -6.35 -14.87
N GLY A 144 -1.99 -6.85 -15.47
CA GLY A 144 -1.47 -6.36 -16.74
C GLY A 144 -0.90 -4.93 -16.64
N SER A 145 -0.45 -4.54 -15.46
CA SER A 145 0.04 -3.18 -15.19
C SER A 145 1.33 -2.88 -15.95
N GLU A 146 1.43 -1.67 -16.49
CA GLU A 146 2.68 -1.07 -16.91
C GLU A 146 3.38 -0.46 -15.69
N ILE A 147 4.66 -0.78 -15.48
CA ILE A 147 5.44 -0.36 -14.32
C ILE A 147 6.32 0.83 -14.73
N ASN A 148 5.98 2.04 -14.27
CA ASN A 148 6.73 3.24 -14.57
C ASN A 148 7.72 3.53 -13.46
N MET A 149 8.99 3.16 -13.69
CA MET A 149 10.09 3.35 -12.73
C MET A 149 10.62 4.77 -12.80
N LEU A 150 10.72 5.43 -11.65
CA LEU A 150 11.31 6.76 -11.48
C LEU A 150 12.63 6.65 -10.72
N LEU A 151 13.75 6.69 -11.44
CA LEU A 151 15.09 6.53 -10.87
C LEU A 151 15.60 7.83 -10.27
N ALA A 152 15.95 7.82 -9.00
CA ALA A 152 16.56 8.96 -8.31
C ALA A 152 17.85 9.45 -9.00
N ASN A 153 18.06 10.76 -8.97
CA ASN A 153 19.25 11.41 -9.55
C ASN A 153 20.35 11.57 -8.49
N ASP A 154 20.88 10.44 -8.02
CA ASP A 154 21.94 10.42 -7.02
C ASP A 154 23.33 10.53 -7.63
N PHE A 155 24.27 11.05 -6.82
CA PHE A 155 25.69 10.83 -7.05
C PHE A 155 26.05 9.41 -6.60
N GLY A 156 26.52 8.58 -7.54
CA GLY A 156 26.92 7.20 -7.25
C GLY A 156 26.03 6.16 -7.92
N SER A 157 26.36 4.89 -7.69
CA SER A 157 25.79 3.77 -8.45
C SER A 157 24.67 3.00 -7.76
N LYS A 158 24.37 3.28 -6.49
CA LYS A 158 23.44 2.43 -5.70
C LYS A 158 22.00 2.44 -6.24
N ALA A 159 21.43 3.62 -6.49
CA ALA A 159 20.08 3.70 -7.05
C ALA A 159 20.01 3.06 -8.44
N GLY A 160 21.05 3.30 -9.29
CA GLY A 160 21.16 2.65 -10.58
C GLY A 160 21.28 1.13 -10.48
N ALA A 161 22.06 0.61 -9.51
CA ALA A 161 22.17 -0.83 -9.27
C ALA A 161 20.84 -1.45 -8.84
N ASN A 162 20.06 -0.76 -7.99
CA ASN A 162 18.71 -1.19 -7.63
C ASN A 162 17.79 -1.23 -8.86
N ALA A 163 17.83 -0.20 -9.72
CA ALA A 163 17.05 -0.17 -10.95
C ALA A 163 17.40 -1.35 -11.88
N GLU A 164 18.69 -1.68 -12.06
CA GLU A 164 19.10 -2.82 -12.88
C GLU A 164 18.62 -4.17 -12.30
N LYS A 165 18.66 -4.35 -10.97
CA LYS A 165 18.10 -5.55 -10.33
C LYS A 165 16.59 -5.67 -10.59
N MET A 166 15.83 -4.56 -10.47
CA MET A 166 14.39 -4.54 -10.74
C MET A 166 14.10 -4.82 -12.23
N LYS A 167 14.84 -4.21 -13.15
CA LYS A 167 14.75 -4.49 -14.59
C LYS A 167 14.97 -5.97 -14.88
N SER A 168 16.01 -6.58 -14.33
CA SER A 168 16.28 -8.00 -14.48
C SER A 168 15.11 -8.88 -14.05
N LEU A 169 14.40 -8.49 -12.99
CA LEU A 169 13.19 -9.18 -12.55
C LEU A 169 12.07 -9.00 -13.59
N PHE A 170 11.85 -7.78 -14.07
CA PHE A 170 10.77 -7.50 -15.01
C PHE A 170 11.01 -8.09 -16.39
N ASP A 171 12.25 -8.05 -16.89
CA ASP A 171 12.67 -8.68 -18.14
C ASP A 171 12.47 -10.21 -18.09
N LYS A 172 12.84 -10.86 -16.97
CA LYS A 172 12.68 -12.30 -16.79
C LYS A 172 11.22 -12.76 -16.97
N PHE A 173 10.25 -11.92 -16.64
CA PHE A 173 8.82 -12.22 -16.72
C PHE A 173 8.11 -11.44 -17.83
N GLU A 174 8.85 -10.74 -18.69
CA GLU A 174 8.34 -9.98 -19.83
C GLU A 174 7.29 -8.92 -19.42
N PHE A 175 7.46 -8.31 -18.24
CA PHE A 175 6.56 -7.23 -17.81
C PHE A 175 6.85 -5.93 -18.56
N LYS A 176 5.78 -5.20 -18.87
CA LYS A 176 5.91 -3.88 -19.47
C LYS A 176 6.39 -2.87 -18.42
N TYR A 177 7.50 -2.21 -18.70
CA TYR A 177 7.99 -1.14 -17.84
C TYR A 177 8.64 -0.02 -18.63
N THR A 178 8.74 1.14 -18.02
CA THR A 178 9.53 2.28 -18.46
C THR A 178 10.50 2.68 -17.34
N LEU A 179 11.63 3.31 -17.69
CA LEU A 179 12.57 3.87 -16.73
C LEU A 179 12.84 5.32 -17.08
N VAL A 180 12.46 6.22 -16.17
CA VAL A 180 12.67 7.67 -16.30
C VAL A 180 13.60 8.13 -15.19
N LYS A 181 14.57 8.98 -15.50
CA LYS A 181 15.44 9.58 -14.49
C LYS A 181 14.73 10.78 -13.87
N ALA A 182 14.65 10.78 -12.53
CA ALA A 182 14.09 11.87 -11.74
C ALA A 182 14.98 13.13 -11.81
N ALA A 183 14.39 14.28 -11.56
CA ALA A 183 15.14 15.50 -11.31
C ALA A 183 15.74 15.52 -9.89
N LYS A 184 15.12 14.79 -8.96
CA LYS A 184 15.47 14.75 -7.54
C LYS A 184 16.27 13.50 -7.16
N ASP A 185 16.99 13.62 -6.04
CA ASP A 185 17.72 12.54 -5.39
C ASP A 185 16.80 11.55 -4.65
N SER A 186 17.39 10.50 -4.08
CA SER A 186 16.67 9.46 -3.32
C SER A 186 15.86 9.99 -2.12
N PHE A 187 16.23 11.14 -1.55
CA PHE A 187 15.45 11.71 -0.45
C PHE A 187 14.15 12.38 -0.90
N LYS A 188 14.03 12.68 -2.19
CA LYS A 188 12.91 13.42 -2.75
C LYS A 188 12.23 12.74 -3.94
N VAL A 189 12.74 11.61 -4.44
CA VAL A 189 12.18 10.88 -5.58
C VAL A 189 10.75 10.43 -5.34
N GLU A 190 10.42 10.04 -4.10
CA GLU A 190 9.04 9.67 -3.73
C GLU A 190 8.08 10.87 -3.80
N ALA A 191 8.54 12.06 -3.44
CA ALA A 191 7.73 13.26 -3.60
C ALA A 191 7.56 13.65 -5.08
N GLU A 192 8.58 13.40 -5.92
CA GLU A 192 8.49 13.62 -7.38
C GLU A 192 7.57 12.60 -8.05
N SER A 193 7.48 11.37 -7.51
CA SER A 193 6.58 10.34 -8.02
C SER A 193 5.10 10.73 -7.99
N ILE A 194 4.70 11.64 -7.11
CA ILE A 194 3.33 12.18 -7.05
C ILE A 194 3.02 12.93 -8.35
N GLN A 195 3.92 13.81 -8.78
CA GLN A 195 3.77 14.56 -10.02
C GLN A 195 3.77 13.64 -11.24
N MET A 196 4.64 12.62 -11.23
CA MET A 196 4.67 11.62 -12.30
C MET A 196 3.35 10.85 -12.37
N ALA A 197 2.79 10.44 -11.22
CA ALA A 197 1.52 9.73 -11.17
C ALA A 197 0.37 10.56 -11.77
N GLU A 198 0.34 11.86 -11.52
CA GLU A 198 -0.64 12.77 -12.10
C GLU A 198 -0.45 12.91 -13.62
N ASN A 199 0.77 13.18 -14.08
CA ASN A 199 1.08 13.37 -15.49
C ASN A 199 0.82 12.13 -16.34
N GLU A 200 1.12 10.93 -15.80
CA GLU A 200 0.95 9.66 -16.48
C GLU A 200 -0.44 9.03 -16.28
N HIS A 201 -1.31 9.68 -15.51
CA HIS A 201 -2.60 9.14 -15.11
C HIS A 201 -2.47 7.73 -14.50
N ALA A 202 -1.47 7.56 -13.62
CA ALA A 202 -1.25 6.29 -12.95
C ALA A 202 -2.32 6.07 -11.86
N GLY A 203 -2.65 4.81 -11.60
CA GLY A 203 -3.66 4.45 -10.60
C GLY A 203 -3.09 4.25 -9.20
N MET A 204 -1.75 4.15 -9.06
CA MET A 204 -1.12 3.89 -7.76
C MET A 204 0.37 4.26 -7.76
N ILE A 205 0.88 4.64 -6.57
CA ILE A 205 2.31 4.77 -6.30
C ILE A 205 2.72 3.68 -5.30
N ILE A 206 3.86 3.00 -5.53
CA ILE A 206 4.39 1.96 -4.64
C ILE A 206 5.66 2.50 -3.98
N VAL A 207 5.65 2.67 -2.66
CA VAL A 207 6.78 3.18 -1.88
C VAL A 207 7.16 2.25 -0.74
N SER A 208 8.40 2.33 -0.30
CA SER A 208 8.86 1.64 0.91
C SER A 208 8.51 2.48 2.14
N ALA A 209 7.99 1.84 3.19
CA ALA A 209 7.81 2.48 4.48
C ALA A 209 9.14 2.58 5.23
N SER A 210 9.28 3.57 6.10
CA SER A 210 10.45 3.73 6.97
C SER A 210 10.44 2.65 8.05
N ARG A 211 11.58 1.97 8.26
CA ARG A 211 11.74 0.96 9.33
C ARG A 211 11.64 1.58 10.71
N ASP A 212 12.45 2.61 10.91
CA ASP A 212 12.57 3.30 12.19
C ASP A 212 12.34 4.79 11.98
N TYR A 213 11.59 5.39 12.89
CA TYR A 213 11.41 6.82 12.88
C TYR A 213 12.54 7.48 13.66
N GLY A 214 13.33 8.29 12.95
CA GLY A 214 14.30 9.19 13.58
C GLY A 214 13.62 10.37 14.30
N LEU A 215 14.42 11.20 14.95
CA LEU A 215 13.90 12.44 15.59
C LEU A 215 13.21 13.35 14.57
N ASP A 216 13.72 13.42 13.35
CA ASP A 216 13.13 14.21 12.27
C ASP A 216 11.76 13.67 11.84
N ASP A 217 11.59 12.35 11.79
CA ASP A 217 10.31 11.71 11.49
C ASP A 217 9.26 11.95 12.59
N ILE A 218 9.70 12.02 13.84
CA ILE A 218 8.82 12.33 14.97
C ILE A 218 8.32 13.78 14.88
N LEU A 219 9.19 14.72 14.50
CA LEU A 219 8.87 16.14 14.43
C LEU A 219 8.09 16.50 13.15
N PHE A 220 8.57 16.03 11.99
CA PHE A 220 8.04 16.42 10.67
C PHE A 220 7.15 15.35 10.04
N GLY A 221 7.14 14.14 10.58
CA GLY A 221 6.52 12.94 10.02
C GLY A 221 7.44 12.22 9.04
N PRO A 222 7.31 10.88 8.94
CA PRO A 222 8.11 10.08 8.04
C PRO A 222 7.86 10.47 6.58
N LYS A 223 8.78 10.12 5.68
CA LYS A 223 8.69 10.47 4.26
C LYS A 223 7.37 10.01 3.62
N GLU A 224 6.92 8.80 3.95
CA GLU A 224 5.66 8.23 3.46
C GLU A 224 4.43 9.02 3.91
N TYR A 225 4.45 9.69 5.05
CA TYR A 225 3.38 10.60 5.47
C TYR A 225 3.12 11.71 4.45
N HIS A 226 4.20 12.29 3.94
CA HIS A 226 4.10 13.37 2.95
C HIS A 226 3.58 12.86 1.60
N VAL A 227 3.97 11.66 1.19
CA VAL A 227 3.49 11.03 -0.03
C VAL A 227 2.01 10.71 0.09
N VAL A 228 1.59 10.00 1.15
CA VAL A 228 0.18 9.65 1.40
C VAL A 228 -0.69 10.89 1.49
N LYS A 229 -0.22 11.94 2.21
CA LYS A 229 -0.97 13.19 2.38
C LYS A 229 -1.21 13.92 1.06
N LYS A 230 -0.18 14.01 0.20
CA LYS A 230 -0.21 14.84 -1.01
C LYS A 230 -0.66 14.08 -2.25
N SER A 231 -0.56 12.76 -2.26
CA SER A 231 -0.94 11.96 -3.43
C SER A 231 -2.40 12.15 -3.80
N LEU A 232 -2.66 12.21 -5.11
CA LEU A 232 -3.98 12.24 -5.74
C LEU A 232 -4.42 10.82 -6.16
N VAL A 233 -3.58 9.82 -5.94
CA VAL A 233 -3.86 8.42 -6.23
C VAL A 233 -3.54 7.57 -5.00
N PRO A 234 -4.08 6.34 -4.88
CA PRO A 234 -3.74 5.42 -3.82
C PRO A 234 -2.23 5.19 -3.68
N VAL A 235 -1.75 5.04 -2.44
CA VAL A 235 -0.34 4.80 -2.13
C VAL A 235 -0.18 3.45 -1.45
N LEU A 236 0.51 2.55 -2.12
CA LEU A 236 0.90 1.25 -1.57
C LEU A 236 2.20 1.40 -0.79
N LEU A 237 2.16 0.99 0.46
CA LEU A 237 3.33 0.94 1.33
C LEU A 237 3.78 -0.50 1.53
N VAL A 238 5.08 -0.69 1.41
CA VAL A 238 5.76 -1.97 1.65
C VAL A 238 6.70 -1.78 2.83
N ASN A 239 6.41 -2.45 3.96
CA ASN A 239 7.33 -2.45 5.10
C ASN A 239 8.55 -3.32 4.77
N PRO A 240 9.78 -2.82 4.96
CA PRO A 240 10.98 -3.61 4.74
C PRO A 240 11.03 -4.82 5.68
N ARG A 241 11.26 -6.01 5.11
CA ARG A 241 11.31 -7.28 5.84
C ARG A 241 12.75 -7.76 5.95
N GLY A 242 13.41 -7.41 7.06
CA GLY A 242 14.78 -7.88 7.31
C GLY A 242 14.93 -9.40 7.47
N ASP A 243 13.81 -10.11 7.65
CA ASP A 243 13.75 -11.57 7.80
C ASP A 243 13.66 -12.32 6.46
N LEU A 244 13.32 -11.68 5.35
CA LEU A 244 13.25 -12.34 4.05
C LEU A 244 14.61 -12.77 3.50
N TYR A 245 15.70 -12.13 3.94
CA TYR A 245 17.06 -12.49 3.54
C TYR A 245 17.56 -13.77 4.21
N ALA A 246 16.93 -14.20 5.31
CA ALA A 246 17.29 -15.43 6.04
C ALA A 246 16.64 -16.71 5.49
N LEU A 247 15.71 -16.58 4.53
CA LEU A 247 14.99 -17.73 3.96
C LEU A 247 15.52 -18.16 2.57
N CYS A 248 16.55 -17.51 2.06
CA CYS A 248 17.12 -17.76 0.74
C CYS A 248 18.57 -18.29 0.78
N ASP A 249 19.06 -18.74 1.95
CA ASP A 249 20.36 -19.45 2.09
C ASP A 249 20.20 -20.96 1.95
#